data_a1b08d0fc784e87ae932cdd24cfec246
#
_entry.id   a1b08d0fc784e87ae932cdd24cfec246
#
_cell.length_a   1.000
_cell.length_b   1.000
_cell.length_c   1.000
_cell.angle_alpha   90.00
_cell.angle_beta   90.00
_cell.angle_gamma   90.00
#
_symmetry.space_group_name_H-M   'P 1'
#
loop_
_entity.id
_entity.type
_entity.pdbx_description
1 polymer ?
#
loop_
_entity_poly.entity_id
_entity_poly.type
_entity_poly.pdbx_seq_one_letter_code
_entity_poly.pdbx_strand_id
1 'polypeptide(L)'
;MSNVQSPEPKVVATDHADPVQTDLGPWTLDMGQALEPAADELAVLSWFERFAFWLVHKMNQGRWKRFWTWCQRTLGSGWIHLSTYNLMKVYGLQHVEAVSRERPILLVANHRSFFDMYTVSTALFRNTSWRKQLFFPVRGRFFYQRPLGLLVNLVMGWWSMYPPFFAAGDHPLPEKRAFDKYSIRLLTELCKNGPGNIIGFHPEGTRNRSWNPYSYLRAQPGVGKLIKDAAPQVIPVFITGLGNDLLNQVLGNWTGGEPIRIHFGAPIDFKDYLSKKDHVRTYKEIAELVMQKIAELGEQDRALRK
;
A
#
# COMPACT_ATOMS: atom_id res chain seq x y z
N MET A 1 -34.29 -16.93 -25.61
CA MET A 1 -33.76 -17.31 -24.28
C MET A 1 -32.29 -17.62 -24.48
N SER A 2 -31.43 -16.65 -24.33
CA SER A 2 -29.98 -16.76 -24.52
C SER A 2 -29.32 -16.99 -23.16
N ASN A 3 -28.74 -18.20 -23.00
CA ASN A 3 -27.93 -18.54 -21.82
C ASN A 3 -26.66 -17.70 -21.80
N VAL A 4 -26.60 -16.71 -20.93
CA VAL A 4 -25.35 -16.04 -20.56
C VAL A 4 -24.70 -16.89 -19.48
N GLN A 5 -23.73 -17.70 -19.86
CA GLN A 5 -22.84 -18.37 -18.91
C GLN A 5 -21.89 -17.35 -18.30
N SER A 6 -21.97 -17.18 -16.98
CA SER A 6 -20.98 -16.45 -16.21
C SER A 6 -19.63 -17.19 -16.29
N PRO A 7 -18.50 -16.48 -16.49
CA PRO A 7 -17.20 -17.14 -16.52
C PRO A 7 -16.85 -17.69 -15.13
N GLU A 8 -16.54 -18.98 -15.09
CA GLU A 8 -16.03 -19.65 -13.90
C GLU A 8 -14.74 -18.98 -13.39
N PRO A 9 -14.53 -18.85 -12.09
CA PRO A 9 -13.30 -18.30 -11.52
C PRO A 9 -12.15 -19.26 -11.81
N LYS A 10 -11.17 -18.84 -12.61
CA LYS A 10 -9.91 -19.58 -12.78
C LYS A 10 -9.19 -19.63 -11.44
N VAL A 11 -9.25 -20.77 -10.79
CA VAL A 11 -8.31 -21.13 -9.73
C VAL A 11 -6.96 -21.33 -10.41
N VAL A 12 -6.04 -20.38 -10.23
CA VAL A 12 -4.67 -20.53 -10.71
C VAL A 12 -3.99 -21.53 -9.79
N ALA A 13 -3.90 -22.78 -10.25
CA ALA A 13 -3.03 -23.76 -9.65
C ALA A 13 -1.58 -23.30 -9.86
N THR A 14 -0.81 -23.28 -8.77
CA THR A 14 0.60 -22.91 -8.77
C THR A 14 1.41 -24.07 -9.36
N ASP A 15 1.72 -24.02 -10.65
CA ASP A 15 2.74 -24.88 -11.25
C ASP A 15 3.93 -24.04 -11.72
N HIS A 16 5.10 -24.44 -11.23
CA HIS A 16 6.46 -24.14 -11.64
C HIS A 16 6.85 -22.68 -11.92
N ALA A 17 7.56 -22.12 -10.97
CA ALA A 17 8.32 -20.88 -11.15
C ALA A 17 9.48 -21.12 -12.12
N ASP A 18 9.41 -20.58 -13.33
CA ASP A 18 10.54 -20.43 -14.21
C ASP A 18 11.65 -19.59 -13.55
N PRO A 19 12.93 -19.87 -13.84
CA PRO A 19 14.04 -19.13 -13.25
C PRO A 19 13.96 -17.65 -13.62
N VAL A 20 13.95 -16.81 -12.60
CA VAL A 20 13.86 -15.35 -12.68
C VAL A 20 15.01 -14.82 -13.53
N GLN A 21 14.69 -14.38 -14.73
CA GLN A 21 15.60 -13.62 -15.57
C GLN A 21 15.93 -12.29 -14.86
N THR A 22 17.15 -12.18 -14.37
CA THR A 22 17.68 -10.97 -13.72
C THR A 22 18.05 -9.94 -14.80
N ASP A 23 17.06 -9.33 -15.43
CA ASP A 23 17.30 -8.18 -16.27
C ASP A 23 17.53 -6.95 -15.37
N LEU A 24 18.79 -6.62 -15.18
CA LEU A 24 19.28 -5.45 -14.44
C LEU A 24 19.35 -4.20 -15.36
N GLY A 25 18.39 -4.04 -16.26
CA GLY A 25 18.26 -2.86 -17.11
C GLY A 25 18.18 -1.53 -16.33
N PRO A 26 18.47 -0.37 -16.97
CA PRO A 26 18.73 0.92 -16.31
C PRO A 26 17.48 1.68 -15.82
N TRP A 27 16.51 1.00 -15.23
CA TRP A 27 15.30 1.61 -14.64
C TRP A 27 15.56 2.05 -13.21
N THR A 28 16.60 2.84 -13.03
CA THR A 28 16.74 3.58 -11.78
C THR A 28 16.34 5.01 -12.11
N LEU A 29 15.17 5.43 -11.65
CA LEU A 29 15.16 6.79 -11.16
C LEU A 29 16.31 6.83 -10.17
N ASP A 30 17.37 7.49 -10.60
CA ASP A 30 18.29 8.03 -9.65
C ASP A 30 17.46 9.01 -8.81
N MET A 31 16.91 8.52 -7.69
CA MET A 31 16.37 9.37 -6.63
C MET A 31 17.53 10.18 -6.03
N GLY A 32 18.63 10.32 -6.80
CA GLY A 32 19.84 11.04 -6.46
C GLY A 32 19.67 12.54 -6.23
N GLN A 33 18.50 13.05 -6.53
CA GLN A 33 17.96 14.30 -6.02
C GLN A 33 16.64 14.01 -5.30
N ALA A 34 16.66 13.03 -4.41
CA ALA A 34 15.56 12.86 -3.47
C ALA A 34 15.24 14.21 -2.87
N LEU A 35 13.96 14.56 -2.85
CA LEU A 35 13.49 15.78 -2.21
C LEU A 35 13.96 15.76 -0.76
N GLU A 36 14.99 16.54 -0.46
CA GLU A 36 15.53 16.63 0.89
C GLU A 36 14.66 17.56 1.74
N PRO A 37 14.47 17.25 3.04
CA PRO A 37 13.75 18.14 3.93
C PRO A 37 14.58 19.39 4.23
N ALA A 38 13.94 20.55 4.32
CA ALA A 38 14.57 21.78 4.75
C ALA A 38 14.97 21.72 6.25
N ALA A 39 15.89 22.58 6.65
CA ALA A 39 16.41 22.59 8.02
C ALA A 39 15.31 22.85 9.07
N ASP A 40 14.36 23.74 8.78
CA ASP A 40 13.21 24.04 9.62
C ASP A 40 12.23 22.86 9.72
N GLU A 41 12.08 22.09 8.65
CA GLU A 41 11.25 20.88 8.65
C GLU A 41 11.86 19.76 9.50
N LEU A 42 13.19 19.64 9.50
CA LEU A 42 13.89 18.70 10.39
C LEU A 42 13.94 19.17 11.83
N ALA A 43 13.93 20.49 12.07
CA ALA A 43 14.07 21.04 13.41
C ALA A 43 12.94 20.62 14.36
N VAL A 44 11.75 20.34 13.85
CA VAL A 44 10.59 19.89 14.64
C VAL A 44 10.66 18.43 15.08
N LEU A 45 11.64 17.67 14.58
CA LEU A 45 11.85 16.27 14.96
C LEU A 45 12.81 16.16 16.13
N SER A 46 12.58 15.22 17.04
CA SER A 46 13.55 14.84 18.06
C SER A 46 14.80 14.21 17.41
N TRP A 47 15.90 14.10 18.17
CA TRP A 47 17.13 13.50 17.65
C TRP A 47 16.93 12.07 17.15
N PHE A 48 16.15 11.25 17.88
CA PHE A 48 15.87 9.87 17.48
C PHE A 48 15.00 9.80 16.21
N GLU A 49 13.99 10.65 16.08
CA GLU A 49 13.15 10.73 14.89
C GLU A 49 13.95 11.17 13.66
N ARG A 50 14.88 12.13 13.82
CA ARG A 50 15.81 12.53 12.74
C ARG A 50 16.70 11.37 12.31
N PHE A 51 17.28 10.67 13.28
CA PHE A 51 18.10 9.48 13.01
C PHE A 51 17.26 8.40 12.29
N ALA A 52 16.10 8.06 12.82
CA ALA A 52 15.21 7.06 12.24
C ALA A 52 14.77 7.45 10.81
N PHE A 53 14.39 8.72 10.63
CA PHE A 53 14.05 9.26 9.32
C PHE A 53 15.24 9.18 8.36
N TRP A 54 16.41 9.68 8.74
CA TRP A 54 17.60 9.65 7.91
C TRP A 54 17.96 8.22 7.49
N LEU A 55 17.94 7.27 8.41
CA LEU A 55 18.21 5.86 8.13
C LEU A 55 17.23 5.31 7.10
N VAL A 56 15.92 5.44 7.37
CA VAL A 56 14.88 4.90 6.47
C VAL A 56 14.88 5.61 5.12
N HIS A 57 15.10 6.93 5.11
CA HIS A 57 15.24 7.72 3.88
C HIS A 57 16.39 7.19 3.01
N LYS A 58 17.58 6.98 3.61
CA LYS A 58 18.73 6.39 2.93
C LYS A 58 18.45 4.99 2.37
N MET A 59 17.73 4.15 3.14
CA MET A 59 17.36 2.80 2.70
C MET A 59 16.35 2.80 1.55
N ASN A 60 15.62 3.91 1.34
CA ASN A 60 14.67 4.07 0.25
C ASN A 60 15.26 4.75 -1.00
N GLN A 61 16.58 4.92 -1.08
CA GLN A 61 17.27 5.56 -2.21
C GLN A 61 18.15 4.60 -3.01
N GLY A 62 18.24 4.81 -4.32
CA GLY A 62 19.21 4.20 -5.24
C GLY A 62 19.42 2.70 -5.05
N ARG A 63 20.67 2.28 -4.90
CA ARG A 63 21.05 0.87 -4.73
C ARG A 63 20.47 0.21 -3.47
N TRP A 64 20.29 0.98 -2.38
CA TRP A 64 19.70 0.47 -1.15
C TRP A 64 18.25 0.09 -1.33
N LYS A 65 17.46 0.92 -1.99
CA LYS A 65 16.06 0.59 -2.32
C LYS A 65 15.96 -0.68 -3.16
N ARG A 66 16.88 -0.87 -4.12
CA ARG A 66 16.92 -2.09 -4.96
C ARG A 66 17.21 -3.34 -4.11
N PHE A 67 18.22 -3.26 -3.25
CA PHE A 67 18.57 -4.36 -2.35
C PHE A 67 17.39 -4.72 -1.43
N TRP A 68 16.78 -3.74 -0.76
CA TRP A 68 15.66 -3.99 0.14
C TRP A 68 14.41 -4.45 -0.60
N THR A 69 14.17 -4.01 -1.82
CA THR A 69 13.11 -4.54 -2.67
C THR A 69 13.34 -6.01 -3.03
N TRP A 70 14.59 -6.40 -3.28
CA TRP A 70 14.94 -7.80 -3.46
C TRP A 70 14.66 -8.62 -2.20
N CYS A 71 15.08 -8.16 -1.03
CA CYS A 71 14.76 -8.79 0.25
C CYS A 71 13.24 -8.92 0.46
N GLN A 72 12.48 -7.87 0.16
CA GLN A 72 11.01 -7.88 0.23
C GLN A 72 10.40 -8.95 -0.67
N ARG A 73 10.87 -9.02 -1.93
CA ARG A 73 10.35 -9.96 -2.93
C ARG A 73 10.68 -11.41 -2.57
N THR A 74 11.86 -11.68 -2.02
CA THR A 74 12.33 -13.04 -1.69
C THR A 74 11.96 -13.43 -0.27
N LEU A 75 12.61 -12.84 0.72
CA LEU A 75 12.46 -13.20 2.13
C LEU A 75 11.12 -12.74 2.68
N GLY A 76 10.77 -11.45 2.48
CA GLY A 76 9.54 -10.86 3.02
C GLY A 76 8.30 -11.53 2.46
N SER A 77 8.15 -11.61 1.13
CA SER A 77 7.01 -12.30 0.54
C SER A 77 7.02 -13.81 0.78
N GLY A 78 8.20 -14.40 0.97
CA GLY A 78 8.39 -15.81 1.26
C GLY A 78 7.73 -16.23 2.57
N TRP A 79 8.11 -15.59 3.66
CA TRP A 79 7.57 -15.95 4.98
C TRP A 79 6.09 -15.61 5.13
N ILE A 80 5.62 -14.47 4.57
CA ILE A 80 4.19 -14.13 4.56
C ILE A 80 3.41 -15.16 3.74
N HIS A 81 3.94 -15.56 2.58
CA HIS A 81 3.33 -16.59 1.76
C HIS A 81 3.19 -17.90 2.53
N LEU A 82 4.26 -18.38 3.16
CA LEU A 82 4.20 -19.58 4.00
C LEU A 82 3.17 -19.47 5.12
N SER A 83 3.01 -18.29 5.68
CA SER A 83 2.05 -18.03 6.77
C SER A 83 0.61 -17.89 6.32
N THR A 84 0.34 -17.75 5.01
CA THR A 84 -0.99 -17.46 4.46
C THR A 84 -1.37 -18.32 3.27
N TYR A 85 -0.51 -19.20 2.83
CA TYR A 85 -0.60 -19.96 1.59
C TYR A 85 -1.94 -20.67 1.40
N ASN A 86 -2.40 -21.42 2.42
CA ASN A 86 -3.64 -22.19 2.34
C ASN A 86 -4.90 -21.33 2.47
N LEU A 87 -4.77 -20.10 2.97
CA LEU A 87 -5.90 -19.21 3.23
C LEU A 87 -6.05 -18.12 2.16
N MET A 88 -4.97 -17.78 1.44
CA MET A 88 -4.95 -16.63 0.54
C MET A 88 -5.69 -16.91 -0.76
N LYS A 89 -6.69 -16.09 -1.09
CA LYS A 89 -7.43 -16.06 -2.35
C LYS A 89 -7.32 -14.68 -2.96
N VAL A 90 -6.83 -14.60 -4.20
CA VAL A 90 -6.59 -13.33 -4.91
C VAL A 90 -7.49 -13.25 -6.12
N TYR A 91 -8.21 -12.13 -6.27
CA TYR A 91 -9.14 -11.87 -7.35
C TYR A 91 -8.80 -10.56 -8.06
N GLY A 92 -9.11 -10.44 -9.33
CA GLY A 92 -8.97 -9.19 -10.08
C GLY A 92 -7.53 -8.78 -10.39
N LEU A 93 -6.55 -9.69 -10.29
CA LEU A 93 -5.13 -9.38 -10.52
C LEU A 93 -4.87 -8.85 -11.93
N GLN A 94 -5.67 -9.25 -12.92
CA GLN A 94 -5.64 -8.75 -14.30
C GLN A 94 -5.75 -7.22 -14.39
N HIS A 95 -6.42 -6.57 -13.43
CA HIS A 95 -6.52 -5.12 -13.38
C HIS A 95 -5.19 -4.43 -13.04
N VAL A 96 -4.37 -5.09 -12.23
CA VAL A 96 -3.02 -4.61 -11.91
C VAL A 96 -2.05 -4.87 -13.08
N GLU A 97 -2.25 -5.94 -13.81
CA GLU A 97 -1.43 -6.28 -14.98
C GLU A 97 -1.74 -5.40 -16.19
N ALA A 98 -2.98 -4.91 -16.30
CA ALA A 98 -3.43 -4.08 -17.40
C ALA A 98 -2.94 -2.62 -17.35
N VAL A 99 -2.48 -2.12 -16.17
CA VAL A 99 -2.01 -0.74 -16.07
C VAL A 99 -0.58 -0.59 -16.55
N SER A 100 -0.24 0.63 -16.97
CA SER A 100 1.13 0.94 -17.42
C SER A 100 2.14 0.78 -16.29
N ARG A 101 3.25 0.13 -16.58
CA ARG A 101 4.36 -0.07 -15.64
C ARG A 101 5.30 1.13 -15.55
N GLU A 102 5.16 2.07 -16.46
CA GLU A 102 5.95 3.29 -16.52
C GLU A 102 5.42 4.40 -15.60
N ARG A 103 4.17 4.25 -15.15
CA ARG A 103 3.54 5.21 -14.24
C ARG A 103 3.36 4.60 -12.85
N PRO A 104 3.55 5.40 -11.78
CA PRO A 104 3.29 4.95 -10.42
C PRO A 104 1.86 4.45 -10.22
N ILE A 105 1.70 3.45 -9.37
CA ILE A 105 0.42 2.87 -8.99
C ILE A 105 0.14 3.23 -7.53
N LEU A 106 -1.01 3.84 -7.28
CA LEU A 106 -1.56 4.05 -5.93
C LEU A 106 -2.58 2.96 -5.64
N LEU A 107 -2.23 2.01 -4.78
CA LEU A 107 -3.15 1.02 -4.25
C LEU A 107 -3.91 1.62 -3.08
N VAL A 108 -5.21 1.74 -3.19
CA VAL A 108 -6.09 2.25 -2.14
C VAL A 108 -6.90 1.11 -1.54
N ALA A 109 -6.66 0.79 -0.26
CA ALA A 109 -7.28 -0.37 0.38
C ALA A 109 -8.02 0.01 1.67
N ASN A 110 -9.09 -0.74 2.01
CA ASN A 110 -9.65 -0.69 3.35
C ASN A 110 -8.60 -1.09 4.39
N HIS A 111 -8.78 -0.69 5.66
CA HIS A 111 -7.79 -0.91 6.72
C HIS A 111 -8.40 -1.62 7.92
N ARG A 112 -8.08 -2.88 8.08
CA ARG A 112 -8.59 -3.72 9.16
C ARG A 112 -7.50 -4.33 10.02
N SER A 113 -6.38 -4.70 9.41
CA SER A 113 -5.25 -5.34 10.06
C SER A 113 -3.96 -4.56 9.85
N PHE A 114 -3.03 -4.71 10.78
CA PHE A 114 -1.66 -4.26 10.59
C PHE A 114 -0.99 -4.91 9.38
N PHE A 115 -1.45 -6.11 9.02
CA PHE A 115 -0.85 -6.94 7.97
C PHE A 115 -1.46 -6.72 6.58
N ASP A 116 -2.45 -5.85 6.41
CA ASP A 116 -3.16 -5.65 5.15
C ASP A 116 -2.21 -5.44 3.96
N MET A 117 -1.40 -4.38 4.00
CA MET A 117 -0.50 -4.05 2.88
C MET A 117 0.65 -5.04 2.69
N TYR A 118 1.10 -5.72 3.74
CA TYR A 118 2.11 -6.78 3.61
C TYR A 118 1.55 -7.96 2.80
N THR A 119 0.31 -8.34 3.08
CA THR A 119 -0.36 -9.44 2.39
C THR A 119 -0.72 -9.07 0.95
N VAL A 120 -1.22 -7.86 0.71
CA VAL A 120 -1.43 -7.32 -0.65
C VAL A 120 -0.12 -7.29 -1.44
N SER A 121 0.98 -6.85 -0.83
CA SER A 121 2.31 -6.83 -1.45
C SER A 121 2.79 -8.23 -1.82
N THR A 122 2.56 -9.21 -0.93
CA THR A 122 2.92 -10.60 -1.17
C THR A 122 2.13 -11.17 -2.35
N ALA A 123 0.82 -10.89 -2.42
CA ALA A 123 0.01 -11.27 -3.57
C ALA A 123 0.59 -10.71 -4.88
N LEU A 124 1.00 -9.44 -4.88
CA LEU A 124 1.64 -8.83 -6.06
C LEU A 124 2.99 -9.45 -6.40
N PHE A 125 3.87 -9.66 -5.42
CA PHE A 125 5.19 -10.22 -5.66
C PHE A 125 5.14 -11.67 -6.17
N ARG A 126 4.16 -12.43 -5.72
CA ARG A 126 4.02 -13.84 -6.10
C ARG A 126 3.32 -14.06 -7.43
N ASN A 127 2.40 -13.18 -7.80
CA ASN A 127 1.55 -13.38 -8.97
C ASN A 127 1.88 -12.45 -10.14
N THR A 128 2.89 -11.58 -10.02
CA THR A 128 3.29 -10.70 -11.13
C THR A 128 4.82 -10.67 -11.28
N SER A 129 5.33 -10.79 -12.50
CA SER A 129 6.77 -10.89 -12.79
C SER A 129 7.50 -9.55 -12.84
N TRP A 130 6.80 -8.44 -13.15
CA TRP A 130 7.42 -7.14 -13.37
C TRP A 130 8.01 -6.54 -12.08
N ARG A 131 9.00 -5.68 -12.26
CA ARG A 131 9.72 -5.03 -11.17
C ARG A 131 8.86 -3.96 -10.50
N LYS A 132 8.81 -3.96 -9.19
CA LYS A 132 8.04 -3.02 -8.38
C LYS A 132 8.77 -2.62 -7.11
N GLN A 133 8.58 -1.37 -6.68
CA GLN A 133 9.13 -0.81 -5.45
C GLN A 133 7.98 -0.34 -4.56
N LEU A 134 7.94 -0.82 -3.32
CA LEU A 134 6.84 -0.55 -2.42
C LEU A 134 7.15 0.62 -1.49
N PHE A 135 6.14 1.47 -1.29
CA PHE A 135 6.16 2.58 -0.34
C PHE A 135 4.82 2.62 0.40
N PHE A 136 4.88 2.66 1.71
CA PHE A 136 3.71 2.70 2.57
C PHE A 136 3.80 3.91 3.50
N PRO A 137 3.12 5.01 3.21
CA PRO A 137 3.06 6.14 4.13
C PRO A 137 2.46 5.71 5.45
N VAL A 138 3.13 6.04 6.56
CA VAL A 138 2.76 5.55 7.88
C VAL A 138 2.70 6.67 8.91
N ARG A 139 1.93 6.45 9.98
CA ARG A 139 1.99 7.28 11.17
C ARG A 139 3.36 7.09 11.84
N GLY A 140 4.13 8.17 11.98
CA GLY A 140 5.50 8.16 12.49
C GLY A 140 5.63 7.70 13.93
N ARG A 141 4.58 7.89 14.75
CA ARG A 141 4.60 7.62 16.19
C ARG A 141 5.07 6.21 16.56
N PHE A 142 4.63 5.19 15.85
CA PHE A 142 5.08 3.82 16.12
C PHE A 142 6.44 3.55 15.47
N PHE A 143 6.58 3.83 14.18
CA PHE A 143 7.72 3.39 13.38
C PHE A 143 8.97 4.24 13.53
N TYR A 144 8.85 5.52 13.97
CA TYR A 144 9.95 6.48 13.98
C TYR A 144 10.22 7.10 15.37
N GLN A 145 9.37 6.87 16.37
CA GLN A 145 9.58 7.38 17.72
C GLN A 145 10.09 6.32 18.69
N ARG A 146 10.07 5.04 18.29
CA ARG A 146 10.45 3.92 19.16
C ARG A 146 11.41 2.98 18.44
N PRO A 147 12.48 2.50 19.11
CA PRO A 147 13.40 1.52 18.54
C PRO A 147 12.69 0.25 18.02
N LEU A 148 11.71 -0.25 18.79
CA LEU A 148 10.90 -1.39 18.37
C LEU A 148 10.17 -1.15 17.05
N GLY A 149 9.62 0.06 16.85
CA GLY A 149 8.94 0.42 15.60
C GLY A 149 9.90 0.44 14.41
N LEU A 150 11.13 0.90 14.63
CA LEU A 150 12.18 0.88 13.61
C LEU A 150 12.59 -0.55 13.26
N LEU A 151 12.70 -1.42 14.26
CA LEU A 151 12.95 -2.85 14.05
C LEU A 151 11.80 -3.52 13.29
N VAL A 152 10.55 -3.21 13.62
CA VAL A 152 9.38 -3.70 12.88
C VAL A 152 9.40 -3.20 11.44
N ASN A 153 9.77 -1.94 11.19
CA ASN A 153 9.92 -1.44 9.82
C ASN A 153 11.00 -2.22 9.04
N LEU A 154 12.11 -2.56 9.68
CA LEU A 154 13.15 -3.40 9.07
C LEU A 154 12.62 -4.81 8.77
N VAL A 155 12.12 -5.53 9.78
CA VAL A 155 11.81 -6.97 9.67
C VAL A 155 10.55 -7.23 8.85
N MET A 156 9.52 -6.41 9.02
CA MET A 156 8.23 -6.58 8.33
C MET A 156 8.16 -5.77 7.05
N GLY A 157 8.62 -4.52 7.08
CA GLY A 157 8.48 -3.56 5.98
C GLY A 157 9.67 -3.54 5.03
N TRP A 158 10.82 -4.07 5.42
CA TRP A 158 12.05 -3.93 4.64
C TRP A 158 12.27 -2.46 4.25
N TRP A 159 12.08 -1.57 5.22
CA TRP A 159 12.14 -0.11 5.13
C TRP A 159 11.06 0.56 4.27
N SER A 160 10.05 -0.14 3.78
CA SER A 160 8.99 0.46 2.96
C SER A 160 7.94 1.24 3.74
N MET A 161 7.96 1.25 5.08
CA MET A 161 7.11 2.12 5.92
C MET A 161 7.59 3.56 5.82
N TYR A 162 7.30 4.23 4.69
CA TYR A 162 7.86 5.51 4.28
C TYR A 162 6.96 6.18 3.22
N PRO A 163 6.80 7.53 3.26
CA PRO A 163 7.28 8.47 4.27
C PRO A 163 6.47 8.46 5.59
N PRO A 164 7.05 8.96 6.70
CA PRO A 164 6.34 9.08 7.97
C PRO A 164 5.54 10.37 8.09
N PHE A 165 4.40 10.31 8.79
CA PHE A 165 3.53 11.43 9.15
C PHE A 165 3.38 11.48 10.67
N PHE A 166 3.56 12.66 11.27
CA PHE A 166 3.59 12.81 12.73
C PHE A 166 2.45 13.67 13.28
N ALA A 167 1.99 14.68 12.53
CA ALA A 167 1.07 15.68 13.04
C ALA A 167 -0.37 15.18 13.17
N ALA A 168 -0.77 14.16 12.38
CA ALA A 168 -2.13 13.63 12.37
C ALA A 168 -2.22 12.30 13.11
N GLY A 169 -3.41 11.99 13.67
CA GLY A 169 -3.68 10.70 14.31
C GLY A 169 -4.43 10.86 15.62
N ASP A 170 -4.51 9.77 16.39
CA ASP A 170 -5.24 9.70 17.66
C ASP A 170 -4.62 10.59 18.75
N HIS A 171 -3.34 10.93 18.59
CA HIS A 171 -2.61 11.88 19.43
C HIS A 171 -1.84 12.82 18.50
N PRO A 172 -2.51 13.87 18.01
CA PRO A 172 -1.91 14.80 17.06
C PRO A 172 -0.74 15.56 17.68
N LEU A 173 0.31 15.79 16.89
CA LEU A 173 1.48 16.60 17.24
C LEU A 173 1.55 17.79 16.28
N PRO A 174 0.75 18.84 16.53
CA PRO A 174 0.60 19.98 15.61
C PRO A 174 1.93 20.68 15.30
N GLU A 175 2.87 20.67 16.24
CA GLU A 175 4.22 21.23 16.10
C GLU A 175 5.03 20.53 14.99
N LYS A 176 4.69 19.29 14.62
CA LYS A 176 5.37 18.54 13.57
C LYS A 176 4.77 18.71 12.16
N ARG A 177 3.82 19.62 12.00
CA ARG A 177 3.19 19.90 10.68
C ARG A 177 4.19 20.35 9.61
N ALA A 178 5.28 21.00 10.01
CA ALA A 178 6.33 21.39 9.05
C ALA A 178 6.92 20.14 8.36
N PHE A 179 7.24 19.11 9.12
CA PHE A 179 7.75 17.86 8.57
C PHE A 179 6.68 17.11 7.75
N ASP A 180 5.42 17.10 8.18
CA ASP A 180 4.34 16.47 7.40
C ASP A 180 4.13 17.13 6.04
N LYS A 181 4.38 18.46 5.90
CA LYS A 181 4.38 19.13 4.59
C LYS A 181 5.46 18.55 3.66
N TYR A 182 6.66 18.33 4.19
CA TYR A 182 7.70 17.62 3.44
C TYR A 182 7.26 16.22 3.05
N SER A 183 6.72 15.44 3.98
CA SER A 183 6.23 14.08 3.71
C SER A 183 5.14 14.05 2.63
N ILE A 184 4.27 15.05 2.58
CA ILE A 184 3.26 15.20 1.51
C ILE A 184 3.94 15.46 0.16
N ARG A 185 4.91 16.39 0.10
CA ARG A 185 5.65 16.68 -1.16
C ARG A 185 6.35 15.42 -1.66
N LEU A 186 7.04 14.72 -0.78
CA LEU A 186 7.75 13.49 -1.10
C LEU A 186 6.80 12.39 -1.58
N LEU A 187 5.67 12.20 -0.91
CA LEU A 187 4.66 11.22 -1.31
C LEU A 187 4.06 11.57 -2.68
N THR A 188 3.81 12.87 -2.92
CA THR A 188 3.31 13.35 -4.22
C THR A 188 4.32 13.06 -5.32
N GLU A 189 5.61 13.27 -5.06
CA GLU A 189 6.69 12.97 -6.00
C GLU A 189 6.79 11.47 -6.32
N LEU A 190 6.70 10.62 -5.30
CA LEU A 190 6.67 9.16 -5.47
C LEU A 190 5.47 8.69 -6.29
N CYS A 191 4.34 9.40 -6.20
CA CYS A 191 3.12 9.13 -6.97
C CYS A 191 3.14 9.72 -8.39
N LYS A 192 3.98 10.73 -8.67
CA LYS A 192 4.16 11.32 -10.01
C LYS A 192 5.19 10.57 -10.83
N ASN A 193 6.33 10.28 -10.20
CA ASN A 193 7.53 9.80 -10.83
C ASN A 193 7.96 8.46 -10.24
N GLY A 194 8.54 7.62 -11.06
CA GLY A 194 9.09 6.34 -10.65
C GLY A 194 8.37 5.15 -11.27
N PRO A 195 8.84 4.71 -12.43
CA PRO A 195 8.40 3.46 -13.03
C PRO A 195 8.47 2.31 -12.02
N GLY A 196 7.38 1.56 -11.89
CA GLY A 196 7.30 0.46 -10.95
C GLY A 196 7.09 0.86 -9.47
N ASN A 197 6.93 2.16 -9.15
CA ASN A 197 6.53 2.56 -7.80
C ASN A 197 5.10 2.10 -7.52
N ILE A 198 4.93 1.41 -6.41
CA ILE A 198 3.62 1.06 -5.84
C ILE A 198 3.51 1.71 -4.46
N ILE A 199 2.56 2.58 -4.33
CA ILE A 199 2.24 3.26 -3.08
C ILE A 199 0.98 2.62 -2.50
N GLY A 200 1.10 1.98 -1.32
CA GLY A 200 -0.05 1.44 -0.61
C GLY A 200 -0.63 2.45 0.36
N PHE A 201 -1.90 2.75 0.23
CA PHE A 201 -2.56 3.78 1.01
C PHE A 201 -3.90 3.31 1.58
N HIS A 202 -4.17 3.66 2.82
CA HIS A 202 -5.46 3.41 3.48
C HIS A 202 -6.25 4.72 3.60
N PRO A 203 -7.29 4.94 2.78
CA PRO A 203 -8.06 6.19 2.78
C PRO A 203 -8.73 6.50 4.11
N GLU A 204 -9.06 5.49 4.89
CA GLU A 204 -9.64 5.60 6.23
C GLU A 204 -8.70 6.27 7.24
N GLY A 205 -7.39 6.27 6.98
CA GLY A 205 -6.36 6.87 7.83
C GLY A 205 -6.13 6.18 9.18
N THR A 206 -6.98 5.26 9.58
CA THR A 206 -6.85 4.43 10.79
C THR A 206 -7.52 3.08 10.59
N ARG A 207 -7.14 2.09 11.42
CA ARG A 207 -7.74 0.75 11.33
C ARG A 207 -9.20 0.77 11.78
N ASN A 208 -10.06 0.21 10.95
CA ASN A 208 -11.44 -0.05 11.32
C ASN A 208 -11.51 -1.30 12.21
N ARG A 209 -11.96 -1.12 13.45
CA ARG A 209 -12.07 -2.19 14.45
C ARG A 209 -13.48 -2.80 14.56
N SER A 210 -14.39 -2.43 13.65
CA SER A 210 -15.72 -3.03 13.61
C SER A 210 -15.62 -4.54 13.38
N TRP A 211 -16.49 -5.32 13.99
CA TRP A 211 -16.62 -6.75 13.74
C TRP A 211 -17.11 -7.06 12.31
N ASN A 212 -17.86 -6.12 11.69
CA ASN A 212 -18.36 -6.27 10.32
C ASN A 212 -17.26 -5.94 9.32
N PRO A 213 -16.76 -6.89 8.51
CA PRO A 213 -15.70 -6.65 7.53
C PRO A 213 -16.11 -5.71 6.39
N TYR A 214 -17.39 -5.50 6.19
CA TYR A 214 -17.99 -4.65 5.15
C TYR A 214 -18.42 -3.27 5.66
N SER A 215 -18.03 -2.90 6.87
CA SER A 215 -18.17 -1.54 7.36
C SER A 215 -16.89 -0.75 7.06
N TYR A 216 -17.05 0.53 6.75
CA TYR A 216 -15.93 1.41 6.38
C TYR A 216 -15.97 2.67 7.23
N LEU A 217 -14.80 3.18 7.56
CA LEU A 217 -14.67 4.51 8.15
C LEU A 217 -14.71 5.56 7.02
N ARG A 218 -14.96 6.81 7.43
CA ARG A 218 -14.97 7.92 6.48
C ARG A 218 -13.58 8.14 5.90
N ALA A 219 -13.51 8.35 4.57
CA ALA A 219 -12.25 8.68 3.92
C ALA A 219 -11.69 10.02 4.39
N GLN A 220 -10.38 10.08 4.55
CA GLN A 220 -9.66 11.32 4.82
C GLN A 220 -9.40 12.08 3.50
N PRO A 221 -9.60 13.40 3.44
CA PRO A 221 -9.40 14.18 2.21
C PRO A 221 -7.98 14.14 1.64
N GLY A 222 -7.01 13.71 2.46
CA GLY A 222 -5.61 13.62 2.06
C GLY A 222 -5.35 12.72 0.86
N VAL A 223 -6.08 11.60 0.72
CA VAL A 223 -5.96 10.74 -0.46
C VAL A 223 -6.48 11.45 -1.72
N GLY A 224 -7.57 12.21 -1.59
CA GLY A 224 -8.11 12.99 -2.71
C GLY A 224 -7.16 14.09 -3.17
N LYS A 225 -6.50 14.77 -2.23
CA LYS A 225 -5.45 15.75 -2.55
C LYS A 225 -4.28 15.08 -3.26
N LEU A 226 -3.79 13.96 -2.76
CA LEU A 226 -2.70 13.22 -3.37
C LEU A 226 -3.02 12.79 -4.82
N ILE A 227 -4.23 12.27 -5.05
CA ILE A 227 -4.69 11.88 -6.39
C ILE A 227 -4.77 13.10 -7.31
N LYS A 228 -5.30 14.22 -6.82
CA LYS A 228 -5.41 15.47 -7.58
C LYS A 228 -4.05 16.04 -7.96
N ASP A 229 -3.08 16.05 -7.01
CA ASP A 229 -1.75 16.65 -7.20
C ASP A 229 -0.84 15.77 -8.07
N ALA A 230 -0.96 14.45 -7.98
CA ALA A 230 -0.03 13.51 -8.60
C ALA A 230 -0.60 12.76 -9.81
N ALA A 231 -1.92 12.66 -9.94
CA ALA A 231 -2.61 11.91 -11.00
C ALA A 231 -2.04 10.49 -11.24
N PRO A 232 -1.79 9.68 -10.21
CA PRO A 232 -1.28 8.32 -10.36
C PRO A 232 -2.31 7.40 -11.00
N GLN A 233 -1.92 6.18 -11.35
CA GLN A 233 -2.87 5.10 -11.64
C GLN A 233 -3.43 4.58 -10.31
N VAL A 234 -4.72 4.72 -10.06
CA VAL A 234 -5.34 4.35 -8.77
C VAL A 234 -6.09 3.04 -8.91
N ILE A 235 -5.71 2.04 -8.13
CA ILE A 235 -6.34 0.72 -8.10
C ILE A 235 -6.96 0.51 -6.71
N PRO A 236 -8.29 0.34 -6.63
CA PRO A 236 -8.95 0.01 -5.39
C PRO A 236 -8.68 -1.45 -5.01
N VAL A 237 -8.50 -1.71 -3.73
CA VAL A 237 -8.27 -3.03 -3.17
C VAL A 237 -9.20 -3.25 -1.99
N PHE A 238 -9.89 -4.37 -1.96
CA PHE A 238 -10.60 -4.83 -0.77
C PHE A 238 -9.89 -6.03 -0.18
N ILE A 239 -9.65 -6.01 1.13
CA ILE A 239 -9.01 -7.11 1.85
C ILE A 239 -9.80 -7.49 3.09
N THR A 240 -9.92 -8.79 3.33
CA THR A 240 -10.61 -9.35 4.51
C THR A 240 -9.98 -10.67 4.95
N GLY A 241 -10.35 -11.17 6.14
CA GLY A 241 -9.84 -12.43 6.71
C GLY A 241 -8.50 -12.30 7.44
N LEU A 242 -7.94 -11.08 7.58
CA LEU A 242 -6.72 -10.85 8.34
C LEU A 242 -7.02 -10.42 9.78
N GLY A 243 -6.50 -11.19 10.74
CA GLY A 243 -6.44 -10.80 12.15
C GLY A 243 -5.24 -9.93 12.47
N ASN A 244 -5.17 -9.47 13.75
CA ASN A 244 -3.99 -8.79 14.28
C ASN A 244 -3.15 -9.71 15.19
N ASP A 245 -3.58 -10.93 15.41
CA ASP A 245 -2.85 -11.96 16.14
C ASP A 245 -2.05 -12.80 15.13
N LEU A 246 -0.74 -12.55 15.11
CA LEU A 246 0.18 -13.20 14.18
C LEU A 246 0.24 -14.71 14.39
N LEU A 247 0.26 -15.17 15.65
CA LEU A 247 0.37 -16.61 15.95
C LEU A 247 -0.88 -17.35 15.47
N ASN A 248 -2.07 -16.84 15.81
CA ASN A 248 -3.31 -17.42 15.36
C ASN A 248 -3.47 -17.36 13.83
N GLN A 249 -2.95 -16.30 13.18
CA GLN A 249 -2.95 -16.20 11.72
C GLN A 249 -2.06 -17.28 11.08
N VAL A 250 -0.85 -17.49 11.62
CA VAL A 250 0.09 -18.50 11.13
C VAL A 250 -0.46 -19.91 11.38
N LEU A 251 -0.94 -20.19 12.59
CA LEU A 251 -1.54 -21.49 12.93
C LEU A 251 -2.79 -21.76 12.09
N GLY A 252 -3.65 -20.75 11.90
CA GLY A 252 -4.85 -20.85 11.09
C GLY A 252 -4.58 -21.28 9.64
N ASN A 253 -3.42 -20.92 9.10
CA ASN A 253 -2.98 -21.37 7.77
C ASN A 253 -2.94 -22.91 7.64
N TRP A 254 -2.70 -23.63 8.72
CA TRP A 254 -2.57 -25.10 8.76
C TRP A 254 -3.75 -25.81 9.45
N THR A 255 -4.56 -25.06 10.20
CA THR A 255 -5.69 -25.59 10.97
C THR A 255 -7.07 -25.19 10.44
N GLY A 256 -7.14 -24.56 9.27
CA GLY A 256 -8.40 -24.15 8.65
C GLY A 256 -8.94 -22.81 9.17
N GLY A 257 -8.08 -21.81 9.31
CA GLY A 257 -8.45 -20.44 9.67
C GLY A 257 -9.33 -19.72 8.64
N GLU A 258 -9.71 -18.48 8.93
CA GLU A 258 -10.53 -17.67 8.03
C GLU A 258 -9.79 -17.40 6.71
N PRO A 259 -10.43 -17.63 5.53
CA PRO A 259 -9.83 -17.33 4.25
C PRO A 259 -9.50 -15.84 4.09
N ILE A 260 -8.26 -15.56 3.71
CA ILE A 260 -7.80 -14.21 3.37
C ILE A 260 -8.17 -13.95 1.92
N ARG A 261 -9.02 -12.93 1.67
CA ARG A 261 -9.45 -12.57 0.33
C ARG A 261 -8.97 -11.18 -0.03
N ILE A 262 -8.32 -11.08 -1.19
CA ILE A 262 -7.81 -9.83 -1.75
C ILE A 262 -8.47 -9.64 -3.11
N HIS A 263 -9.21 -8.54 -3.26
CA HIS A 263 -9.84 -8.16 -4.52
C HIS A 263 -9.20 -6.90 -5.07
N PHE A 264 -8.60 -6.98 -6.24
CA PHE A 264 -8.12 -5.82 -7.00
C PHE A 264 -9.21 -5.38 -7.97
N GLY A 265 -9.62 -4.11 -7.89
CA GLY A 265 -10.60 -3.53 -8.80
C GLY A 265 -9.97 -2.92 -10.05
N ALA A 266 -10.81 -2.57 -11.00
CA ALA A 266 -10.40 -1.81 -12.17
C ALA A 266 -9.83 -0.43 -11.78
N PRO A 267 -8.85 0.10 -12.53
CA PRO A 267 -8.33 1.44 -12.30
C PRO A 267 -9.46 2.48 -12.30
N ILE A 268 -9.41 3.39 -11.33
CA ILE A 268 -10.42 4.44 -11.18
C ILE A 268 -10.07 5.59 -12.13
N ASP A 269 -11.02 6.04 -12.95
CA ASP A 269 -10.87 7.25 -13.78
C ASP A 269 -11.23 8.49 -12.96
N PHE A 270 -10.30 9.45 -12.91
CA PHE A 270 -10.46 10.72 -12.21
C PHE A 270 -10.46 11.93 -13.15
N LYS A 271 -10.56 11.76 -14.48
CA LYS A 271 -10.44 12.87 -15.46
C LYS A 271 -11.33 14.06 -15.11
N ASP A 272 -12.59 13.79 -14.77
CA ASP A 272 -13.56 14.84 -14.43
C ASP A 272 -13.17 15.61 -13.16
N TYR A 273 -12.50 14.96 -12.23
CA TYR A 273 -12.03 15.56 -10.97
C TYR A 273 -10.72 16.31 -11.14
N LEU A 274 -9.82 15.80 -12.00
CA LEU A 274 -8.53 16.43 -12.27
C LEU A 274 -8.68 17.81 -12.95
N SER A 275 -9.78 18.05 -13.68
CA SER A 275 -10.10 19.34 -14.29
C SER A 275 -10.72 20.36 -13.33
N LYS A 276 -11.28 19.92 -12.18
CA LYS A 276 -11.91 20.81 -11.19
C LYS A 276 -10.88 21.68 -10.47
N LYS A 277 -11.31 22.79 -9.88
CA LYS A 277 -10.46 23.65 -9.02
C LYS A 277 -9.94 22.90 -7.79
N ASP A 278 -8.75 23.27 -7.35
CA ASP A 278 -8.15 22.77 -6.11
C ASP A 278 -8.92 23.30 -4.91
N HIS A 279 -9.74 22.45 -4.33
CA HIS A 279 -10.57 22.77 -3.19
C HIS A 279 -10.82 21.56 -2.30
N VAL A 280 -10.94 21.75 -1.01
CA VAL A 280 -11.18 20.67 -0.03
C VAL A 280 -12.42 19.83 -0.39
N ARG A 281 -13.44 20.45 -0.99
CA ARG A 281 -14.64 19.74 -1.46
C ARG A 281 -14.29 18.74 -2.56
N THR A 282 -13.49 19.14 -3.55
CA THR A 282 -13.02 18.25 -4.63
C THR A 282 -12.21 17.07 -4.05
N TYR A 283 -11.35 17.34 -3.08
CA TYR A 283 -10.56 16.28 -2.42
C TYR A 283 -11.45 15.29 -1.65
N LYS A 284 -12.52 15.75 -1.01
CA LYS A 284 -13.51 14.89 -0.36
C LYS A 284 -14.27 14.04 -1.37
N GLU A 285 -14.75 14.64 -2.47
CA GLU A 285 -15.45 13.92 -3.54
C GLU A 285 -14.58 12.81 -4.14
N ILE A 286 -13.28 13.06 -4.40
CA ILE A 286 -12.32 12.04 -4.86
C ILE A 286 -12.16 10.93 -3.80
N ALA A 287 -12.00 11.29 -2.54
CA ALA A 287 -11.84 10.32 -1.46
C ALA A 287 -13.08 9.45 -1.24
N GLU A 288 -14.27 10.02 -1.39
CA GLU A 288 -15.54 9.31 -1.33
C GLU A 288 -15.69 8.33 -2.51
N LEU A 289 -15.32 8.74 -3.74
CA LEU A 289 -15.30 7.85 -4.90
C LEU A 289 -14.35 6.65 -4.68
N VAL A 290 -13.17 6.90 -4.12
CA VAL A 290 -12.22 5.83 -3.76
C VAL A 290 -12.87 4.83 -2.80
N MET A 291 -13.50 5.30 -1.72
CA MET A 291 -14.18 4.42 -0.76
C MET A 291 -15.36 3.69 -1.36
N GLN A 292 -16.12 4.33 -2.24
CA GLN A 292 -17.20 3.67 -2.97
C GLN A 292 -16.66 2.48 -3.79
N LYS A 293 -15.55 2.66 -4.51
CA LYS A 293 -14.94 1.59 -5.31
C LYS A 293 -14.42 0.44 -4.45
N ILE A 294 -13.87 0.74 -3.27
CA ILE A 294 -13.49 -0.30 -2.29
C ILE A 294 -14.73 -1.03 -1.77
N ALA A 295 -15.82 -0.32 -1.48
CA ALA A 295 -17.07 -0.92 -1.01
C ALA A 295 -17.73 -1.81 -2.07
N GLU A 296 -17.70 -1.42 -3.35
CA GLU A 296 -18.16 -2.25 -4.47
C GLU A 296 -17.43 -3.60 -4.52
N LEU A 297 -16.11 -3.61 -4.29
CA LEU A 297 -15.33 -4.86 -4.18
C LEU A 297 -15.72 -5.67 -2.93
N GLY A 298 -16.03 -5.01 -1.82
CA GLY A 298 -16.55 -5.66 -0.63
C GLY A 298 -17.89 -6.36 -0.87
N GLU A 299 -18.80 -5.77 -1.66
CA GLU A 299 -20.06 -6.43 -2.03
C GLU A 299 -19.82 -7.63 -2.97
N GLN A 300 -18.82 -7.56 -3.86
CA GLN A 300 -18.41 -8.72 -4.67
C GLN A 300 -17.89 -9.85 -3.78
N ASP A 301 -17.06 -9.56 -2.78
CA ASP A 301 -16.60 -10.56 -1.79
C ASP A 301 -17.78 -11.18 -1.02
N ARG A 302 -18.73 -10.34 -0.60
CA ARG A 302 -19.93 -10.81 0.12
C ARG A 302 -20.76 -11.76 -0.74
N ALA A 303 -20.88 -11.51 -2.03
CA ALA A 303 -21.59 -12.37 -2.96
C ALA A 303 -20.90 -13.74 -3.14
N LEU A 304 -19.57 -13.79 -3.08
CA LEU A 304 -18.79 -15.04 -3.16
C LEU A 304 -18.85 -15.89 -1.87
N ARG A 305 -19.37 -15.34 -0.77
CA ARG A 305 -19.53 -16.06 0.50
C ARG A 305 -20.90 -16.75 0.63
N LYS A 306 -21.82 -16.46 -0.28
CA LYS A 306 -23.13 -17.10 -0.36
C LYS A 306 -23.04 -18.38 -1.18
#